data_7ca2a81c565fa66a360ee45da45d1c4a
#
_entry.id   7ca2a81c565fa66a360ee45da45d1c4a
#
_cell.length_a   1.000
_cell.length_b   1.000
_cell.length_c   1.000
_cell.angle_alpha   90.00
_cell.angle_beta   90.00
_cell.angle_gamma   90.00
#
_symmetry.space_group_name_H-M   'P 1'
#
loop_
_entity.id
_entity.type
_entity.pdbx_description
1 polymer ?
#
loop_
_entity_poly.entity_id
_entity_poly.type
_entity_poly.pdbx_seq_one_letter_code
_entity_poly.pdbx_strand_id
1 'polypeptide(L)'
;MPRIDGLELSRRIRDTYPAVRIVIVTGYREFEYAREAIHIGVEEFLLKPIQSDELLAAAMKLREQILKKREQQSKDVEIYPVLCQELLRRIVTGYIKSEEAVEKLSEYQIQLWKNNGVRGVLLIMNLEDHDMLLKLLEIMNKTIGEKKYGYFFLEKNKIFFVIEETPEIKDLLGTAFEQIIELGKDGMVAASVSSYYGKIDDSPKILSECEEALVDTMRDERK
;
A
#
# COMPACT_ATOMS: atom_id res chain seq x y z
N MET A 1 17.97 15.28 36.67
CA MET A 1 18.66 15.74 35.43
C MET A 1 18.66 17.27 35.45
N PRO A 2 19.75 17.95 35.12
CA PRO A 2 19.85 19.40 35.44
C PRO A 2 19.15 20.37 34.46
N ARG A 3 18.56 19.89 33.34
CA ARG A 3 17.91 20.75 32.34
C ARG A 3 16.54 20.27 31.84
N ILE A 4 16.27 18.99 31.85
CA ILE A 4 15.00 18.36 31.40
C ILE A 4 14.73 17.20 32.33
N ASP A 5 13.54 17.11 32.89
CA ASP A 5 13.12 15.94 33.66
C ASP A 5 12.65 14.77 32.76
N GLY A 6 12.41 13.60 33.37
CA GLY A 6 12.02 12.41 32.63
C GLY A 6 10.63 12.52 31.96
N LEU A 7 9.70 13.27 32.54
CA LEU A 7 8.36 13.48 31.97
C LEU A 7 8.41 14.40 30.78
N GLU A 8 9.13 15.50 30.87
CA GLU A 8 9.33 16.45 29.77
C GLU A 8 10.07 15.78 28.60
N LEU A 9 11.09 14.96 28.90
CA LEU A 9 11.76 14.15 27.85
C LEU A 9 10.79 13.18 27.20
N SER A 10 9.97 12.50 27.98
CA SER A 10 8.97 11.55 27.48
C SER A 10 7.94 12.22 26.57
N ARG A 11 7.47 13.43 26.88
CA ARG A 11 6.58 14.23 26.01
C ARG A 11 7.23 14.50 24.67
N ARG A 12 8.46 15.02 24.65
CA ARG A 12 9.18 15.32 23.41
C ARG A 12 9.43 14.08 22.55
N ILE A 13 9.75 12.95 23.18
CA ILE A 13 9.91 11.68 22.49
C ILE A 13 8.56 11.25 21.90
N ARG A 14 7.45 11.35 22.64
CA ARG A 14 6.12 10.97 22.18
C ARG A 14 5.67 11.80 21.00
N ASP A 15 5.90 13.10 21.02
CA ASP A 15 5.54 14.03 19.95
C ASP A 15 6.34 13.77 18.67
N THR A 16 7.65 13.48 18.83
CA THR A 16 8.56 13.31 17.67
C THR A 16 8.55 11.87 17.14
N TYR A 17 8.43 10.89 18.04
CA TYR A 17 8.56 9.45 17.74
C TYR A 17 7.42 8.64 18.37
N PRO A 18 6.18 8.70 17.82
CA PRO A 18 5.01 8.06 18.44
C PRO A 18 5.12 6.53 18.59
N ALA A 19 5.97 5.89 17.79
CA ALA A 19 6.18 4.44 17.83
C ALA A 19 7.13 3.97 18.94
N VAL A 20 7.90 4.87 19.55
CA VAL A 20 8.85 4.52 20.62
C VAL A 20 8.10 4.16 21.89
N ARG A 21 8.51 3.08 22.55
CA ARG A 21 7.99 2.65 23.84
C ARG A 21 8.82 3.26 24.95
N ILE A 22 8.15 3.83 25.93
CA ILE A 22 8.79 4.61 27.00
C ILE A 22 8.59 3.91 28.33
N VAL A 23 9.69 3.64 29.04
CA VAL A 23 9.69 3.18 30.42
C VAL A 23 10.38 4.23 31.29
N ILE A 24 9.71 4.71 32.32
CA ILE A 24 10.29 5.63 33.28
C ILE A 24 10.81 4.87 34.50
N VAL A 25 12.04 5.17 34.88
CA VAL A 25 12.67 4.67 36.10
C VAL A 25 12.92 5.82 37.03
N THR A 26 12.36 5.80 38.25
CA THR A 26 12.45 6.90 39.22
C THR A 26 12.60 6.40 40.64
N GLY A 27 13.19 7.25 41.47
CA GLY A 27 13.23 7.07 42.93
C GLY A 27 12.05 7.74 43.66
N TYR A 28 11.24 8.51 42.96
CA TYR A 28 10.11 9.22 43.55
C TYR A 28 8.83 8.38 43.52
N ARG A 29 8.15 8.28 44.69
CA ARG A 29 6.88 7.58 44.85
C ARG A 29 5.66 8.49 44.79
N GLU A 30 5.80 9.65 44.19
CA GLU A 30 4.72 10.63 44.14
C GLU A 30 3.65 10.19 43.11
N PHE A 31 2.43 10.10 43.61
CA PHE A 31 1.27 9.71 42.81
C PHE A 31 1.06 10.62 41.60
N GLU A 32 1.29 11.91 41.74
CA GLU A 32 1.17 12.91 40.70
C GLU A 32 2.13 12.66 39.53
N TYR A 33 3.37 12.21 39.84
CA TYR A 33 4.36 11.88 38.82
C TYR A 33 3.98 10.66 37.97
N ALA A 34 3.42 9.65 38.63
CA ALA A 34 2.91 8.45 37.95
C ALA A 34 1.67 8.78 37.09
N ARG A 35 0.76 9.62 37.58
CA ARG A 35 -0.42 10.08 36.86
C ARG A 35 -0.04 10.84 35.62
N GLU A 36 0.93 11.72 35.70
CA GLU A 36 1.40 12.48 34.55
C GLU A 36 2.11 11.60 33.51
N ALA A 37 2.89 10.61 33.92
CA ALA A 37 3.49 9.62 33.04
C ALA A 37 2.43 8.84 32.22
N ILE A 38 1.31 8.47 32.86
CA ILE A 38 0.17 7.82 32.16
C ILE A 38 -0.44 8.76 31.11
N HIS A 39 -0.62 10.03 31.40
CA HIS A 39 -1.14 11.01 30.44
C HIS A 39 -0.23 11.22 29.23
N ILE A 40 1.08 11.08 29.40
CA ILE A 40 2.07 11.15 28.32
C ILE A 40 2.04 9.85 27.46
N GLY A 41 1.44 8.78 27.97
CA GLY A 41 1.43 7.47 27.33
C GLY A 41 2.72 6.68 27.55
N VAL A 42 3.30 6.79 28.74
CA VAL A 42 4.40 5.91 29.18
C VAL A 42 3.83 4.52 29.44
N GLU A 43 4.47 3.52 28.92
CA GLU A 43 3.97 2.13 28.99
C GLU A 43 4.25 1.44 30.33
N GLU A 44 5.35 1.80 30.98
CA GLU A 44 5.72 1.19 32.27
C GLU A 44 6.46 2.20 33.15
N PHE A 45 6.32 2.03 34.45
CA PHE A 45 6.89 2.90 35.47
C PHE A 45 7.55 2.04 36.55
N LEU A 46 8.87 2.12 36.68
CA LEU A 46 9.66 1.31 37.62
C LEU A 46 10.23 2.16 38.73
N LEU A 47 10.14 1.68 39.99
CA LEU A 47 10.68 2.35 41.14
C LEU A 47 12.11 1.88 41.47
N LYS A 48 12.97 2.83 41.85
CA LYS A 48 14.29 2.50 42.40
C LYS A 48 14.17 2.08 43.87
N PRO A 49 14.91 1.07 44.34
CA PRO A 49 15.87 0.23 43.59
C PRO A 49 15.16 -0.74 42.66
N ILE A 50 15.60 -0.84 41.38
CA ILE A 50 15.01 -1.72 40.40
C ILE A 50 15.42 -3.14 40.71
N GLN A 51 14.44 -4.03 40.76
CA GLN A 51 14.69 -5.45 40.80
C GLN A 51 14.87 -6.00 39.38
N SER A 52 15.80 -6.90 39.17
CA SER A 52 16.08 -7.48 37.84
C SER A 52 14.85 -8.13 37.22
N ASP A 53 14.02 -8.77 38.03
CA ASP A 53 12.80 -9.46 37.60
C ASP A 53 11.72 -8.45 37.12
N GLU A 54 11.58 -7.32 37.80
CA GLU A 54 10.65 -6.25 37.37
C GLU A 54 11.06 -5.64 36.02
N LEU A 55 12.35 -5.37 35.88
CA LEU A 55 12.87 -4.85 34.61
C LEU A 55 12.69 -5.84 33.45
N LEU A 56 12.98 -7.11 33.72
CA LEU A 56 12.82 -8.18 32.76
C LEU A 56 11.35 -8.35 32.36
N ALA A 57 10.44 -8.35 33.33
CA ALA A 57 9.00 -8.46 33.09
C ALA A 57 8.48 -7.29 32.25
N ALA A 58 8.88 -6.04 32.55
CA ALA A 58 8.55 -4.86 31.76
C ALA A 58 9.06 -4.99 30.32
N ALA A 59 10.31 -5.40 30.14
CA ALA A 59 10.90 -5.58 28.80
C ALA A 59 10.20 -6.68 27.98
N MET A 60 9.86 -7.82 28.62
CA MET A 60 9.12 -8.90 27.96
C MET A 60 7.71 -8.47 27.55
N LYS A 61 6.98 -7.76 28.40
CA LYS A 61 5.67 -7.21 28.12
C LYS A 61 5.69 -6.28 26.90
N LEU A 62 6.65 -5.36 26.88
CA LEU A 62 6.82 -4.42 25.76
C LEU A 62 7.21 -5.13 24.47
N ARG A 63 8.10 -6.12 24.54
CA ARG A 63 8.46 -6.95 23.39
C ARG A 63 7.24 -7.65 22.80
N GLU A 64 6.41 -8.26 23.65
CA GLU A 64 5.19 -8.95 23.20
C GLU A 64 4.21 -7.97 22.51
N GLN A 65 4.01 -6.79 23.09
CA GLN A 65 3.16 -5.73 22.48
C GLN A 65 3.70 -5.27 21.12
N ILE A 66 5.02 -5.08 21.00
CA ILE A 66 5.66 -4.69 19.74
C ILE A 66 5.49 -5.81 18.69
N LEU A 67 5.71 -7.07 19.08
CA LEU A 67 5.54 -8.20 18.16
C LEU A 67 4.10 -8.37 17.71
N LYS A 68 3.13 -8.33 18.64
CA LYS A 68 1.70 -8.37 18.29
C LYS A 68 1.28 -7.25 17.32
N LYS A 69 1.77 -6.02 17.55
CA LYS A 69 1.49 -4.90 16.66
C LYS A 69 2.13 -5.10 15.28
N ARG A 70 3.36 -5.64 15.21
CA ARG A 70 4.03 -5.98 13.95
C ARG A 70 3.31 -7.12 13.22
N GLU A 71 2.87 -8.16 13.93
CA GLU A 71 2.08 -9.26 13.34
C GLU A 71 0.72 -8.80 12.81
N GLN A 72 0.04 -7.89 13.51
CA GLN A 72 -1.19 -7.27 13.00
C GLN A 72 -0.90 -6.42 11.77
N GLN A 73 0.12 -5.57 11.82
CA GLN A 73 0.51 -4.75 10.67
C GLN A 73 0.98 -5.58 9.47
N SER A 74 1.69 -6.71 9.69
CA SER A 74 2.08 -7.59 8.60
C SER A 74 0.89 -8.33 7.99
N LYS A 75 -0.07 -8.77 8.80
CA LYS A 75 -1.33 -9.37 8.29
C LYS A 75 -2.14 -8.35 7.49
N ASP A 76 -2.24 -7.13 7.98
CA ASP A 76 -2.90 -6.04 7.25
C ASP A 76 -2.15 -5.70 5.95
N VAL A 77 -0.81 -5.74 5.96
CA VAL A 77 0.04 -5.52 4.78
C VAL A 77 -0.07 -6.68 3.77
N GLU A 78 -0.24 -7.93 4.22
CA GLU A 78 -0.40 -9.08 3.32
C GLU A 78 -1.82 -9.22 2.75
N ILE A 79 -2.84 -8.95 3.55
CA ILE A 79 -4.26 -9.07 3.14
C ILE A 79 -4.72 -7.86 2.34
N TYR A 80 -4.28 -6.67 2.70
CA TYR A 80 -4.72 -5.41 2.10
C TYR A 80 -4.51 -5.35 0.58
N PRO A 81 -3.33 -5.71 0.02
CA PRO A 81 -3.15 -5.76 -1.43
C PRO A 81 -4.10 -6.74 -2.13
N VAL A 82 -4.36 -7.90 -1.52
CA VAL A 82 -5.29 -8.90 -2.07
C VAL A 82 -6.72 -8.36 -2.10
N LEU A 83 -7.17 -7.69 -1.04
CA LEU A 83 -8.50 -7.06 -0.99
C LEU A 83 -8.64 -5.94 -2.03
N CYS A 84 -7.60 -5.11 -2.20
CA CYS A 84 -7.58 -4.07 -3.21
C CYS A 84 -7.65 -4.65 -4.63
N GLN A 85 -6.88 -5.70 -4.92
CA GLN A 85 -6.90 -6.38 -6.21
C GLN A 85 -8.27 -6.98 -6.52
N GLU A 86 -8.88 -7.67 -5.56
CA GLU A 86 -10.20 -8.27 -5.72
C GLU A 86 -11.30 -7.20 -5.91
N LEU A 87 -11.24 -6.10 -5.15
CA LEU A 87 -12.16 -4.98 -5.32
C LEU A 87 -12.06 -4.39 -6.73
N LEU A 88 -10.85 -4.10 -7.20
CA LEU A 88 -10.64 -3.55 -8.53
C LEU A 88 -11.12 -4.50 -9.63
N ARG A 89 -10.82 -5.79 -9.50
CA ARG A 89 -11.31 -6.81 -10.42
C ARG A 89 -12.83 -6.77 -10.49
N ARG A 90 -13.54 -6.73 -9.35
CA ARG A 90 -15.01 -6.65 -9.31
C ARG A 90 -15.55 -5.37 -9.95
N ILE A 91 -14.85 -4.25 -9.77
CA ILE A 91 -15.22 -2.95 -10.36
C ILE A 91 -15.14 -3.02 -11.89
N VAL A 92 -13.99 -3.40 -12.44
CA VAL A 92 -13.77 -3.38 -13.91
C VAL A 92 -14.46 -4.53 -14.65
N THR A 93 -14.88 -5.58 -13.94
CA THR A 93 -15.70 -6.66 -14.50
C THR A 93 -17.20 -6.45 -14.31
N GLY A 94 -17.61 -5.39 -13.61
CA GLY A 94 -19.02 -5.08 -13.36
C GLY A 94 -19.69 -5.98 -12.32
N TYR A 95 -18.94 -6.73 -11.52
CA TYR A 95 -19.48 -7.60 -10.47
C TYR A 95 -19.79 -6.88 -9.14
N ILE A 96 -19.76 -5.55 -9.13
CA ILE A 96 -20.10 -4.74 -7.96
C ILE A 96 -20.90 -3.51 -8.42
N LYS A 97 -21.86 -3.08 -7.64
CA LYS A 97 -22.61 -1.85 -7.92
C LYS A 97 -21.74 -0.62 -7.60
N SER A 98 -21.96 0.46 -8.33
CA SER A 98 -21.17 1.69 -8.19
C SER A 98 -21.19 2.27 -6.80
N GLU A 99 -22.36 2.26 -6.12
CA GLU A 99 -22.49 2.77 -4.76
C GLU A 99 -21.64 1.96 -3.76
N GLU A 100 -21.71 0.62 -3.84
CA GLU A 100 -20.89 -0.28 -3.01
C GLU A 100 -19.40 -0.12 -3.34
N ALA A 101 -19.07 0.05 -4.62
CA ALA A 101 -17.69 0.25 -5.06
C ALA A 101 -17.09 1.54 -4.47
N VAL A 102 -17.81 2.65 -4.49
CA VAL A 102 -17.37 3.93 -3.91
C VAL A 102 -17.16 3.81 -2.39
N GLU A 103 -18.07 3.13 -1.68
CA GLU A 103 -17.92 2.88 -0.26
C GLU A 103 -16.65 2.08 0.04
N LYS A 104 -16.42 0.98 -0.69
CA LYS A 104 -15.24 0.12 -0.51
C LYS A 104 -13.93 0.80 -0.92
N LEU A 105 -13.91 1.59 -1.98
CA LEU A 105 -12.76 2.41 -2.34
C LEU A 105 -12.38 3.37 -1.20
N SER A 106 -13.37 3.99 -0.55
CA SER A 106 -13.15 4.86 0.59
C SER A 106 -12.65 4.10 1.83
N GLU A 107 -13.26 2.94 2.15
CA GLU A 107 -12.86 2.07 3.26
C GLU A 107 -11.40 1.61 3.10
N TYR A 108 -11.00 1.23 1.88
CA TYR A 108 -9.63 0.79 1.56
C TYR A 108 -8.70 1.95 1.21
N GLN A 109 -9.11 3.19 1.41
CA GLN A 109 -8.31 4.40 1.15
C GLN A 109 -7.73 4.46 -0.27
N ILE A 110 -8.40 3.84 -1.24
CA ILE A 110 -8.03 3.86 -2.65
C ILE A 110 -8.49 5.18 -3.25
N GLN A 111 -7.58 5.93 -3.88
CA GLN A 111 -7.87 7.30 -4.35
C GLN A 111 -8.40 7.36 -5.79
N LEU A 112 -8.58 6.21 -6.46
CA LEU A 112 -9.11 6.17 -7.83
C LEU A 112 -10.50 6.78 -7.92
N TRP A 113 -10.79 7.49 -9.02
CA TRP A 113 -12.03 8.21 -9.31
C TRP A 113 -12.41 9.31 -8.31
N LYS A 114 -11.51 9.68 -7.40
CA LYS A 114 -11.83 10.70 -6.40
C LYS A 114 -11.73 12.13 -6.96
N ASN A 115 -10.65 12.41 -7.66
CA ASN A 115 -10.36 13.75 -8.20
C ASN A 115 -10.33 13.74 -9.74
N ASN A 116 -9.86 12.65 -10.32
CA ASN A 116 -9.72 12.46 -11.75
C ASN A 116 -10.36 11.14 -12.16
N GLY A 117 -10.57 10.94 -13.44
CA GLY A 117 -10.93 9.63 -13.94
C GLY A 117 -9.71 8.73 -14.10
N VAL A 118 -9.92 7.57 -14.66
CA VAL A 118 -8.92 6.51 -14.79
C VAL A 118 -8.76 6.02 -16.20
N ARG A 119 -7.63 5.36 -16.46
CA ARG A 119 -7.37 4.49 -17.61
C ARG A 119 -7.04 3.09 -17.16
N GLY A 120 -7.36 2.10 -18.00
CA GLY A 120 -6.84 0.75 -17.89
C GLY A 120 -5.59 0.58 -18.71
N VAL A 121 -4.66 -0.22 -18.20
CA VAL A 121 -3.52 -0.75 -18.94
C VAL A 121 -3.55 -2.27 -18.80
N LEU A 122 -3.65 -2.96 -19.90
CA LEU A 122 -3.65 -4.42 -19.94
C LEU A 122 -2.35 -4.91 -20.57
N LEU A 123 -1.62 -5.74 -19.84
CA LEU A 123 -0.43 -6.42 -20.32
C LEU A 123 -0.70 -7.92 -20.41
N ILE A 124 -0.34 -8.54 -21.52
CA ILE A 124 -0.35 -9.99 -21.70
C ILE A 124 1.10 -10.46 -21.85
N MET A 125 1.45 -11.48 -21.08
CA MET A 125 2.80 -12.04 -21.09
C MET A 125 2.78 -13.56 -20.90
N ASN A 126 3.89 -14.21 -21.24
CA ASN A 126 4.10 -15.61 -20.85
C ASN A 126 4.48 -15.65 -19.35
N LEU A 127 3.53 -16.10 -18.49
CA LEU A 127 3.74 -16.17 -17.04
C LEU A 127 4.66 -17.31 -16.58
N GLU A 128 5.14 -18.16 -17.48
CA GLU A 128 6.15 -19.19 -17.15
C GLU A 128 7.50 -18.53 -16.84
N ASP A 129 7.74 -17.30 -17.33
CA ASP A 129 8.94 -16.51 -17.00
C ASP A 129 8.68 -15.65 -15.74
N HIS A 130 8.96 -16.25 -14.59
CA HIS A 130 8.82 -15.58 -13.29
C HIS A 130 9.75 -14.37 -13.14
N ASP A 131 10.94 -14.41 -13.70
CA ASP A 131 11.93 -13.30 -13.60
C ASP A 131 11.45 -12.09 -14.40
N MET A 132 10.84 -12.33 -15.55
CA MET A 132 10.24 -11.30 -16.38
C MET A 132 9.02 -10.66 -15.68
N LEU A 133 8.16 -11.48 -15.09
CA LEU A 133 7.01 -10.99 -14.30
C LEU A 133 7.45 -10.06 -13.17
N LEU A 134 8.45 -10.47 -12.39
CA LEU A 134 8.97 -9.66 -11.29
C LEU A 134 9.55 -8.32 -11.76
N LYS A 135 10.34 -8.31 -12.84
CA LYS A 135 10.87 -7.07 -13.43
C LYS A 135 9.78 -6.15 -13.93
N LEU A 136 8.76 -6.70 -14.59
CA LEU A 136 7.63 -5.93 -15.09
C LEU A 136 6.82 -5.31 -13.95
N LEU A 137 6.53 -6.07 -12.89
CA LEU A 137 5.86 -5.56 -11.70
C LEU A 137 6.71 -4.50 -10.99
N GLU A 138 8.05 -4.65 -10.96
CA GLU A 138 8.96 -3.65 -10.39
C GLU A 138 8.90 -2.33 -11.19
N ILE A 139 8.98 -2.38 -12.53
CA ILE A 139 8.85 -1.19 -13.39
C ILE A 139 7.51 -0.49 -13.14
N MET A 140 6.41 -1.24 -13.16
CA MET A 140 5.08 -0.69 -12.98
C MET A 140 4.87 -0.15 -11.56
N ASN A 141 5.30 -0.86 -10.53
CA ASN A 141 5.24 -0.38 -9.16
C ASN A 141 6.05 0.89 -8.95
N LYS A 142 7.26 0.97 -9.50
CA LYS A 142 8.10 2.16 -9.42
C LYS A 142 7.46 3.35 -10.12
N THR A 143 6.78 3.10 -11.25
CA THR A 143 6.17 4.15 -12.06
C THR A 143 4.84 4.63 -11.45
N ILE A 144 4.01 3.72 -10.96
CA ILE A 144 2.61 3.97 -10.57
C ILE A 144 2.41 3.86 -9.05
N GLY A 145 2.99 2.83 -8.43
CA GLY A 145 2.72 2.47 -7.04
C GLY A 145 3.39 3.38 -6.02
N GLU A 146 4.64 3.81 -6.24
CA GLU A 146 5.35 4.71 -5.32
C GLU A 146 4.64 6.07 -5.17
N LYS A 147 3.92 6.49 -6.21
CA LYS A 147 3.16 7.74 -6.22
C LYS A 147 1.66 7.55 -5.94
N LYS A 148 1.19 6.33 -5.68
CA LYS A 148 -0.23 5.99 -5.45
C LYS A 148 -1.17 6.39 -6.61
N TYR A 149 -0.66 6.40 -7.84
CA TYR A 149 -1.46 6.76 -9.02
C TYR A 149 -2.24 5.59 -9.62
N GLY A 150 -2.00 4.37 -9.14
CA GLY A 150 -2.68 3.22 -9.70
C GLY A 150 -2.58 1.96 -8.86
N TYR A 151 -3.38 0.99 -9.25
CA TYR A 151 -3.47 -0.32 -8.63
C TYR A 151 -3.55 -1.36 -9.73
N PHE A 152 -3.21 -2.61 -9.43
CA PHE A 152 -3.26 -3.70 -10.41
C PHE A 152 -3.87 -4.96 -9.81
N PHE A 153 -4.28 -5.85 -10.70
CA PHE A 153 -4.60 -7.25 -10.37
C PHE A 153 -4.10 -8.19 -11.47
N LEU A 154 -3.95 -9.45 -11.09
CA LEU A 154 -3.49 -10.52 -11.97
C LEU A 154 -4.67 -11.44 -12.31
N GLU A 155 -4.79 -11.80 -13.56
CA GLU A 155 -5.76 -12.80 -14.01
C GLU A 155 -5.15 -13.68 -15.12
N LYS A 156 -4.90 -14.95 -14.82
CA LYS A 156 -4.26 -15.91 -15.74
C LYS A 156 -2.91 -15.34 -16.23
N ASN A 157 -2.79 -15.07 -17.53
CA ASN A 157 -1.61 -14.49 -18.18
C ASN A 157 -1.72 -12.97 -18.42
N LYS A 158 -2.63 -12.31 -17.72
CA LYS A 158 -2.92 -10.89 -17.86
C LYS A 158 -2.58 -10.15 -16.58
N ILE A 159 -1.97 -8.96 -16.70
CA ILE A 159 -1.81 -8.00 -15.65
C ILE A 159 -2.61 -6.77 -16.04
N PHE A 160 -3.57 -6.42 -15.23
CA PHE A 160 -4.43 -5.27 -15.48
C PHE A 160 -4.19 -4.18 -14.45
N PHE A 161 -3.84 -2.99 -14.90
CA PHE A 161 -3.65 -1.81 -14.08
C PHE A 161 -4.82 -0.86 -14.27
N VAL A 162 -5.27 -0.26 -13.18
CA VAL A 162 -6.20 0.87 -13.17
C VAL A 162 -5.43 2.08 -12.65
N ILE A 163 -5.30 3.10 -13.48
CA ILE A 163 -4.38 4.23 -13.27
C ILE A 163 -5.15 5.53 -13.30
N GLU A 164 -4.98 6.38 -12.29
CA GLU A 164 -5.55 7.71 -12.27
C GLU A 164 -4.91 8.60 -13.35
N GLU A 165 -5.73 9.30 -14.13
CA GLU A 165 -5.25 10.18 -15.19
C GLU A 165 -4.74 11.51 -14.60
N THR A 166 -3.44 11.71 -14.62
CA THR A 166 -2.79 12.99 -14.28
C THR A 166 -1.83 13.40 -15.41
N PRO A 167 -1.49 14.68 -15.55
CA PRO A 167 -0.54 15.12 -16.58
C PRO A 167 0.80 14.37 -16.49
N GLU A 168 1.29 14.13 -15.28
CA GLU A 168 2.57 13.46 -15.06
C GLU A 168 2.53 11.96 -15.41
N ILE A 169 1.38 11.32 -15.26
CA ILE A 169 1.22 9.89 -15.50
C ILE A 169 1.45 9.52 -16.97
N LYS A 170 1.09 10.41 -17.89
CA LYS A 170 1.25 10.16 -19.32
C LYS A 170 2.72 10.00 -19.70
N ASP A 171 3.58 10.85 -19.17
CA ASP A 171 5.01 10.79 -19.43
C ASP A 171 5.67 9.60 -18.73
N LEU A 172 5.23 9.31 -17.48
CA LEU A 172 5.69 8.16 -16.72
C LEU A 172 5.32 6.84 -17.38
N LEU A 173 4.11 6.71 -17.91
CA LEU A 173 3.68 5.53 -18.66
C LEU A 173 4.48 5.37 -19.96
N GLY A 174 4.77 6.44 -20.69
CA GLY A 174 5.63 6.40 -21.87
C GLY A 174 6.99 5.77 -21.55
N THR A 175 7.64 6.24 -20.50
CA THR A 175 8.93 5.68 -20.05
C THR A 175 8.82 4.22 -19.59
N ALA A 176 7.74 3.87 -18.88
CA ALA A 176 7.51 2.49 -18.45
C ALA A 176 7.29 1.56 -19.64
N PHE A 177 6.52 1.99 -20.64
CA PHE A 177 6.29 1.19 -21.85
C PHE A 177 7.56 0.98 -22.67
N GLU A 178 8.43 1.98 -22.80
CA GLU A 178 9.74 1.80 -23.46
C GLU A 178 10.57 0.70 -22.76
N GLN A 179 10.61 0.71 -21.43
CA GLN A 179 11.31 -0.32 -20.65
C GLN A 179 10.65 -1.71 -20.79
N ILE A 180 9.33 -1.78 -20.81
CA ILE A 180 8.56 -3.03 -20.99
C ILE A 180 8.78 -3.61 -22.38
N ILE A 181 8.77 -2.77 -23.43
CA ILE A 181 9.06 -3.19 -24.81
C ILE A 181 10.50 -3.74 -24.91
N GLU A 182 11.43 -3.11 -24.26
CA GLU A 182 12.82 -3.56 -24.24
C GLU A 182 12.99 -4.91 -23.56
N LEU A 183 12.29 -5.16 -22.46
CA LEU A 183 12.23 -6.46 -21.79
C LEU A 183 11.55 -7.52 -22.65
N GLY A 184 10.57 -7.15 -23.45
CA GLY A 184 9.76 -8.04 -24.27
C GLY A 184 10.38 -8.46 -25.60
N LYS A 185 11.63 -8.04 -25.92
CA LYS A 185 12.30 -8.40 -27.20
C LYS A 185 12.50 -9.90 -27.39
N ASP A 186 12.57 -10.66 -26.29
CA ASP A 186 12.77 -12.11 -26.30
C ASP A 186 11.52 -12.91 -25.86
N GLY A 187 10.43 -12.23 -25.48
CA GLY A 187 9.20 -12.86 -25.05
C GLY A 187 7.99 -12.00 -25.43
N MET A 188 6.91 -12.62 -25.90
CA MET A 188 5.70 -11.89 -26.31
C MET A 188 5.08 -11.14 -25.14
N VAL A 189 5.29 -9.84 -25.08
CA VAL A 189 4.52 -8.93 -24.24
C VAL A 189 3.65 -8.08 -25.16
N ALA A 190 2.36 -8.20 -25.02
CA ALA A 190 1.42 -7.32 -25.70
C ALA A 190 0.80 -6.37 -24.65
N ALA A 191 0.66 -5.10 -25.01
CA ALA A 191 0.11 -4.06 -24.16
C ALA A 191 -1.02 -3.31 -24.86
N SER A 192 -2.04 -2.95 -24.10
CA SER A 192 -3.08 -2.02 -24.55
C SER A 192 -3.45 -1.02 -23.46
N VAL A 193 -3.96 0.12 -23.88
CA VAL A 193 -4.40 1.21 -23.00
C VAL A 193 -5.80 1.62 -23.39
N SER A 194 -6.70 1.72 -22.42
CA SER A 194 -8.07 2.20 -22.65
C SER A 194 -8.15 3.71 -22.85
N SER A 195 -9.29 4.16 -23.33
CA SER A 195 -9.70 5.56 -23.23
C SER A 195 -9.83 6.01 -21.77
N TYR A 196 -10.00 7.30 -21.59
CA TYR A 196 -10.25 7.91 -20.27
C TYR A 196 -11.70 7.70 -19.82
N TYR A 197 -11.89 7.32 -18.56
CA TYR A 197 -13.20 7.13 -17.93
C TYR A 197 -13.32 7.93 -16.64
N GLY A 198 -14.14 8.99 -16.67
CA GLY A 198 -14.33 9.90 -15.55
C GLY A 198 -15.32 9.37 -14.48
N LYS A 199 -16.11 8.35 -14.80
CA LYS A 199 -17.14 7.82 -13.90
C LYS A 199 -16.92 6.34 -13.61
N ILE A 200 -17.16 5.96 -12.37
CA ILE A 200 -17.05 4.56 -11.94
C ILE A 200 -18.07 3.65 -12.64
N ASP A 201 -19.22 4.19 -13.01
CA ASP A 201 -20.26 3.45 -13.75
C ASP A 201 -19.79 2.92 -15.11
N ASP A 202 -18.80 3.60 -15.70
CA ASP A 202 -18.22 3.21 -16.99
C ASP A 202 -17.05 2.24 -16.83
N SER A 203 -16.66 1.88 -15.60
CA SER A 203 -15.50 1.04 -15.33
C SER A 203 -15.49 -0.32 -16.04
N PRO A 204 -16.62 -1.00 -16.30
CA PRO A 204 -16.59 -2.26 -17.08
C PRO A 204 -16.12 -2.08 -18.51
N LYS A 205 -16.26 -0.89 -19.09
CA LYS A 205 -15.79 -0.58 -20.44
C LYS A 205 -14.27 -0.53 -20.55
N ILE A 206 -13.58 -0.24 -19.42
CA ILE A 206 -12.12 -0.08 -19.37
C ILE A 206 -11.44 -1.40 -19.77
N LEU A 207 -11.87 -2.50 -19.17
CA LEU A 207 -11.30 -3.82 -19.44
C LEU A 207 -11.67 -4.31 -20.84
N SER A 208 -12.94 -4.19 -21.25
CA SER A 208 -13.38 -4.61 -22.58
C SER A 208 -12.66 -3.86 -23.70
N GLU A 209 -12.47 -2.56 -23.58
CA GLU A 209 -11.73 -1.75 -24.56
C GLU A 209 -10.26 -2.20 -24.67
N CYS A 210 -9.60 -2.45 -23.53
CA CYS A 210 -8.24 -2.98 -23.54
C CYS A 210 -8.16 -4.36 -24.22
N GLU A 211 -9.11 -5.24 -23.97
CA GLU A 211 -9.15 -6.58 -24.59
C GLU A 211 -9.40 -6.52 -26.08
N GLU A 212 -10.31 -5.67 -26.54
CA GLU A 212 -10.59 -5.44 -27.97
C GLU A 212 -9.36 -4.89 -28.70
N ALA A 213 -8.69 -3.88 -28.14
CA ALA A 213 -7.48 -3.30 -28.72
C ALA A 213 -6.35 -4.32 -28.86
N LEU A 214 -6.17 -5.23 -27.91
CA LEU A 214 -5.20 -6.32 -28.01
C LEU A 214 -5.52 -7.31 -29.11
N VAL A 215 -6.79 -7.67 -29.27
CA VAL A 215 -7.22 -8.60 -30.33
C VAL A 215 -6.93 -8.01 -31.71
N ASP A 216 -7.15 -6.72 -31.90
CA ASP A 216 -6.90 -6.04 -33.17
C ASP A 216 -5.38 -5.97 -33.46
N THR A 217 -4.55 -5.63 -32.47
CA THR A 217 -3.09 -5.64 -32.62
C THR A 217 -2.55 -7.01 -33.01
N MET A 218 -3.02 -8.09 -32.37
CA MET A 218 -2.61 -9.46 -32.67
C MET A 218 -3.08 -9.96 -34.05
N ARG A 219 -4.12 -9.35 -34.63
CA ARG A 219 -4.59 -9.66 -35.99
C ARG A 219 -3.74 -8.99 -37.05
N ASP A 220 -3.27 -7.77 -36.80
CA ASP A 220 -2.46 -7.00 -37.74
C ASP A 220 -1.03 -7.54 -37.86
N GLU A 221 -0.45 -8.10 -36.80
CA GLU A 221 0.87 -8.75 -36.83
C GLU A 221 0.88 -10.11 -37.59
N ARG A 222 -0.27 -10.67 -37.94
CA ARG A 222 -0.39 -11.90 -38.73
C ARG A 222 -0.59 -11.68 -40.24
N LYS A 223 -0.59 -10.45 -40.71
CA LYS A 223 -0.61 -10.04 -42.10
C LYS A 223 0.77 -9.63 -42.58
#